data_0588186bba180e226cb00cb2b617baaf
#
_entry.id   0588186bba180e226cb00cb2b617baaf
#
_cell.length_a   1.000
_cell.length_b   1.000
_cell.length_c   1.000
_cell.angle_alpha   90.00
_cell.angle_beta   90.00
_cell.angle_gamma   90.00
#
_symmetry.space_group_name_H-M   'P 1'
#
loop_
_entity.id
_entity.type
_entity.pdbx_description
1 polymer ?
#
loop_
_entity_poly.entity_id
_entity_poly.type
_entity_poly.pdbx_seq_one_letter_code
_entity_poly.pdbx_strand_id
1 'polypeptide(L)'
;MKKVLLMIMLVSVALTTQAKKRFAITMTGENLATLTQVTDNQEPCLDPFGGDDGSPLYFSVRENKRYYNIYKKENPFSASMSQKTSGKNNNRYPCYNKNTDKLAFSCQQDGAYTSDIYTMFDNKGKALSQVTESSDAYESSPSFNKEGDLIVYDKIAYTYYRKANWATFLFGFGGNTVVVENSEIWMKNLKTGETTLLGNGYSPCFSPDGKSIAYVKYSSDAKSTSIWVMKIDGSEQVQITDAKKGFALNPRWSPDGKRLIFQSSKKDKKDADLYVVDTDGNNLTQLTINNSYDGQPYWTTDGYIYFVSDRGNEAGNYQIWRFKYE
;
A
#
# COMPACT_ATOMS: atom_id res chain seq x y z
N MET A 1 16.59 -2.43 -44.91
CA MET A 1 15.28 -2.32 -44.33
C MET A 1 14.95 -3.62 -43.59
N LYS A 2 15.22 -3.71 -42.29
CA LYS A 2 14.92 -4.89 -41.48
C LYS A 2 13.60 -4.58 -40.74
N LYS A 3 12.56 -5.35 -41.06
CA LYS A 3 11.28 -5.32 -40.33
C LYS A 3 11.49 -5.96 -38.99
N VAL A 4 11.31 -5.20 -37.91
CA VAL A 4 11.19 -5.72 -36.55
C VAL A 4 9.81 -6.34 -36.41
N LEU A 5 9.76 -7.65 -36.25
CA LEU A 5 8.53 -8.41 -36.03
C LEU A 5 8.15 -8.25 -34.54
N LEU A 6 7.09 -7.51 -34.28
CA LEU A 6 6.51 -7.39 -32.95
C LEU A 6 5.80 -8.71 -32.61
N MET A 7 6.39 -9.51 -31.75
CA MET A 7 5.82 -10.77 -31.30
C MET A 7 4.80 -10.49 -30.19
N ILE A 8 3.52 -10.42 -30.56
CA ILE A 8 2.41 -10.40 -29.61
C ILE A 8 2.19 -11.84 -29.11
N MET A 9 2.63 -12.12 -27.91
CA MET A 9 2.33 -13.38 -27.25
C MET A 9 0.90 -13.32 -26.69
N LEU A 10 -0.07 -13.79 -27.46
CA LEU A 10 -1.41 -14.09 -27.01
C LEU A 10 -1.38 -15.40 -26.22
N VAL A 11 -1.39 -15.34 -24.90
CA VAL A 11 -1.66 -16.51 -24.07
C VAL A 11 -3.17 -16.69 -23.99
N SER A 12 -3.73 -17.48 -24.91
CA SER A 12 -5.11 -17.93 -24.85
C SER A 12 -5.21 -19.17 -23.97
N VAL A 13 -5.68 -19.03 -22.75
CA VAL A 13 -6.14 -20.17 -21.93
C VAL A 13 -7.65 -20.23 -22.08
N ALA A 14 -8.12 -21.19 -22.90
CA ALA A 14 -9.54 -21.50 -23.00
C ALA A 14 -9.97 -22.25 -21.73
N LEU A 15 -10.81 -21.62 -20.91
CA LEU A 15 -11.54 -22.28 -19.84
C LEU A 15 -13.03 -22.00 -20.01
N THR A 16 -13.78 -23.08 -19.93
CA THR A 16 -15.21 -23.22 -20.12
C THR A 16 -16.02 -22.44 -19.08
N THR A 17 -17.08 -21.79 -19.60
CA THR A 17 -18.31 -21.31 -18.93
C THR A 17 -18.17 -20.39 -17.71
N GLN A 18 -18.49 -19.10 -17.95
CA GLN A 18 -18.60 -18.01 -17.00
C GLN A 18 -17.30 -17.35 -16.51
N ALA A 19 -16.25 -17.31 -17.30
CA ALA A 19 -15.09 -16.45 -17.02
C ALA A 19 -15.51 -14.98 -17.20
N LYS A 20 -15.55 -14.23 -16.11
CA LYS A 20 -15.49 -12.77 -16.17
C LYS A 20 -14.26 -12.39 -17.00
N LYS A 21 -14.41 -11.41 -17.91
CA LYS A 21 -13.36 -10.97 -18.82
C LYS A 21 -12.02 -10.85 -18.08
N ARG A 22 -11.05 -11.66 -18.47
CA ARG A 22 -9.65 -11.50 -18.05
C ARG A 22 -9.08 -10.32 -18.81
N PHE A 23 -8.35 -9.48 -18.12
CA PHE A 23 -7.75 -8.30 -18.72
C PHE A 23 -6.39 -8.63 -19.33
N ALA A 24 -6.13 -8.07 -20.51
CA ALA A 24 -4.81 -8.21 -21.14
C ALA A 24 -3.75 -7.48 -20.29
N ILE A 25 -2.59 -8.11 -20.11
CA ILE A 25 -1.45 -7.47 -19.46
C ILE A 25 -0.83 -6.51 -20.49
N THR A 26 -0.96 -5.22 -20.24
CA THR A 26 -0.34 -4.17 -21.05
C THR A 26 0.47 -3.26 -20.14
N MET A 27 1.75 -3.11 -20.41
CA MET A 27 2.64 -2.18 -19.74
C MET A 27 3.39 -1.35 -20.78
N THR A 28 3.77 -0.13 -20.41
CA THR A 28 4.59 0.72 -21.25
C THR A 28 6.07 0.38 -21.08
N GLY A 29 6.81 0.28 -22.21
CA GLY A 29 8.26 0.18 -22.23
C GLY A 29 8.82 -1.19 -21.87
N GLU A 30 10.05 -1.21 -21.36
CA GLU A 30 10.90 -2.39 -21.15
C GLU A 30 10.49 -3.27 -19.96
N ASN A 31 9.55 -2.80 -19.15
CA ASN A 31 9.15 -3.45 -17.90
C ASN A 31 8.45 -4.81 -18.09
N LEU A 32 7.89 -5.07 -19.28
CA LEU A 32 7.25 -6.36 -19.59
C LEU A 32 8.21 -7.55 -19.47
N ALA A 33 9.47 -7.36 -19.83
CA ALA A 33 10.48 -8.42 -19.79
C ALA A 33 10.79 -8.91 -18.36
N THR A 34 10.57 -8.07 -17.37
CA THR A 34 10.85 -8.36 -15.96
C THR A 34 9.61 -8.56 -15.11
N LEU A 35 8.42 -8.39 -15.69
CA LEU A 35 7.14 -8.56 -15.00
C LEU A 35 6.98 -9.99 -14.52
N THR A 36 6.86 -10.16 -13.21
CA THR A 36 6.79 -11.48 -12.56
C THR A 36 5.72 -11.46 -11.46
N GLN A 37 4.90 -12.50 -11.43
CA GLN A 37 4.01 -12.76 -10.30
C GLN A 37 4.80 -13.33 -9.13
N VAL A 38 4.62 -12.75 -7.94
CA VAL A 38 5.36 -13.10 -6.72
C VAL A 38 4.53 -14.00 -5.79
N THR A 39 3.23 -13.78 -5.75
CA THR A 39 2.29 -14.62 -5.01
C THR A 39 1.27 -15.26 -5.95
N ASP A 40 0.88 -16.48 -5.64
CA ASP A 40 -0.14 -17.24 -6.39
C ASP A 40 -1.01 -17.98 -5.37
N ASN A 41 -1.78 -17.24 -4.60
CA ASN A 41 -2.65 -17.74 -3.58
C ASN A 41 -4.12 -17.76 -4.06
N GLN A 42 -4.91 -18.67 -3.50
CA GLN A 42 -6.36 -18.67 -3.75
C GLN A 42 -7.04 -17.43 -3.16
N GLU A 43 -6.46 -16.88 -2.10
CA GLU A 43 -6.97 -15.68 -1.41
C GLU A 43 -6.08 -14.46 -1.73
N PRO A 44 -6.65 -13.25 -1.72
CA PRO A 44 -5.93 -12.02 -2.02
C PRO A 44 -4.73 -11.76 -1.13
N CYS A 45 -3.64 -11.30 -1.76
CA CYS A 45 -2.42 -10.80 -1.14
C CYS A 45 -2.31 -9.30 -1.37
N LEU A 46 -2.15 -8.54 -0.30
CA LEU A 46 -2.19 -7.06 -0.29
C LEU A 46 -0.99 -6.49 0.49
N ASP A 47 -0.82 -5.18 0.41
CA ASP A 47 0.11 -4.40 1.22
C ASP A 47 1.56 -4.91 1.18
N PRO A 48 2.20 -5.06 0.02
CA PRO A 48 3.57 -5.54 -0.05
C PRO A 48 4.53 -4.55 0.61
N PHE A 49 5.43 -5.07 1.43
CA PHE A 49 6.54 -4.33 2.02
C PHE A 49 7.80 -5.22 1.95
N GLY A 50 8.78 -4.81 1.16
CA GLY A 50 10.02 -5.54 1.01
C GLY A 50 11.16 -4.96 1.87
N GLY A 51 12.17 -5.76 2.17
CA GLY A 51 13.47 -5.27 2.58
C GLY A 51 14.16 -4.49 1.43
N ASP A 52 15.40 -4.15 1.61
CA ASP A 52 16.12 -3.29 0.65
C ASP A 52 16.12 -3.87 -0.80
N ASP A 53 16.28 -5.17 -0.94
CA ASP A 53 16.25 -5.93 -2.19
C ASP A 53 14.95 -6.76 -2.38
N GLY A 54 13.89 -6.40 -1.65
CA GLY A 54 12.65 -7.17 -1.60
C GLY A 54 12.73 -8.42 -0.71
N SER A 55 13.81 -8.59 0.05
CA SER A 55 14.03 -9.72 0.97
C SER A 55 14.30 -9.21 2.39
N PRO A 56 13.54 -9.63 3.40
CA PRO A 56 12.30 -10.39 3.28
C PRO A 56 11.13 -9.56 2.73
N LEU A 57 10.16 -10.22 2.11
CA LEU A 57 8.91 -9.61 1.65
C LEU A 57 7.79 -9.91 2.64
N TYR A 58 7.18 -8.88 3.20
CA TYR A 58 5.98 -8.96 4.05
C TYR A 58 4.74 -8.54 3.27
N PHE A 59 3.62 -9.15 3.58
CA PHE A 59 2.34 -8.82 2.96
C PHE A 59 1.16 -9.34 3.78
N SER A 60 -0.02 -8.81 3.52
CA SER A 60 -1.27 -9.25 4.14
C SER A 60 -1.95 -10.28 3.25
N VAL A 61 -2.37 -11.41 3.81
CA VAL A 61 -3.17 -12.44 3.12
C VAL A 61 -4.56 -12.49 3.74
N ARG A 62 -5.60 -12.48 2.90
CA ARG A 62 -6.98 -12.69 3.37
C ARG A 62 -7.17 -14.17 3.67
N GLU A 63 -7.68 -14.48 4.83
CA GLU A 63 -8.01 -15.84 5.27
C GLU A 63 -9.52 -16.00 5.45
N ASN A 64 -10.05 -17.15 5.05
CA ASN A 64 -11.47 -17.48 5.22
C ASN A 64 -12.43 -16.41 4.68
N LYS A 65 -12.03 -15.69 3.63
CA LYS A 65 -12.78 -14.59 2.99
C LYS A 65 -13.14 -13.43 3.94
N ARG A 66 -12.50 -13.35 5.12
CA ARG A 66 -12.90 -12.39 6.15
C ARG A 66 -11.74 -11.65 6.83
N TYR A 67 -10.72 -12.37 7.29
CA TYR A 67 -9.66 -11.81 8.12
C TYR A 67 -8.37 -11.65 7.32
N TYR A 68 -7.53 -10.71 7.72
CA TYR A 68 -6.19 -10.53 7.14
C TYR A 68 -5.13 -10.86 8.18
N ASN A 69 -4.12 -11.63 7.76
CA ASN A 69 -2.94 -11.90 8.55
C ASN A 69 -1.67 -11.58 7.76
N ILE A 70 -0.62 -11.20 8.50
CA ILE A 70 0.68 -10.87 7.91
C ILE A 70 1.46 -12.16 7.65
N TYR A 71 2.00 -12.25 6.45
CA TYR A 71 2.88 -13.32 6.00
C TYR A 71 4.22 -12.74 5.56
N LYS A 72 5.23 -13.61 5.57
CA LYS A 72 6.60 -13.32 5.16
C LYS A 72 7.07 -14.35 4.15
N LYS A 73 7.70 -13.91 3.07
CA LYS A 73 8.58 -14.70 2.21
C LYS A 73 10.01 -14.27 2.49
N GLU A 74 10.93 -15.22 2.66
CA GLU A 74 12.36 -14.87 2.88
C GLU A 74 12.99 -14.23 1.65
N ASN A 75 12.52 -14.60 0.47
CA ASN A 75 12.79 -13.92 -0.78
C ASN A 75 11.57 -14.04 -1.72
N PRO A 76 11.46 -13.17 -2.74
CA PRO A 76 10.29 -13.14 -3.64
C PRO A 76 10.02 -14.43 -4.39
N PHE A 77 11.05 -15.25 -4.62
CA PHE A 77 10.97 -16.50 -5.37
C PHE A 77 10.75 -17.73 -4.48
N SER A 78 10.79 -17.58 -3.16
CA SER A 78 10.52 -18.68 -2.23
C SER A 78 9.12 -19.23 -2.47
N ALA A 79 9.01 -20.55 -2.63
CA ALA A 79 7.71 -21.21 -2.72
C ALA A 79 6.97 -21.17 -1.36
N SER A 80 7.72 -21.17 -0.26
CA SER A 80 7.16 -21.13 1.10
C SER A 80 7.00 -19.72 1.60
N MET A 81 5.96 -19.51 2.41
CA MET A 81 5.75 -18.32 3.20
C MET A 81 5.48 -18.70 4.65
N SER A 82 5.89 -17.85 5.58
CA SER A 82 5.68 -18.03 7.02
C SER A 82 4.65 -17.04 7.53
N GLN A 83 3.71 -17.52 8.34
CA GLN A 83 2.69 -16.67 8.97
C GLN A 83 3.29 -15.97 10.19
N LYS A 84 3.18 -14.64 10.22
CA LYS A 84 3.68 -13.79 11.32
C LYS A 84 2.59 -13.47 12.34
N THR A 85 1.37 -13.18 11.88
CA THR A 85 0.20 -12.97 12.74
C THR A 85 -0.86 -14.03 12.47
N SER A 86 -1.73 -14.29 13.43
CA SER A 86 -2.79 -15.29 13.33
C SER A 86 -4.04 -14.86 14.08
N GLY A 87 -5.15 -15.56 13.84
CA GLY A 87 -6.42 -15.32 14.53
C GLY A 87 -7.43 -14.59 13.65
N LYS A 88 -8.51 -14.14 14.31
CA LYS A 88 -9.68 -13.53 13.67
C LYS A 88 -9.58 -12.00 13.62
N ASN A 89 -8.37 -11.45 13.41
CA ASN A 89 -8.15 -10.01 13.35
C ASN A 89 -7.87 -9.58 11.91
N ASN A 90 -8.01 -8.29 11.63
CA ASN A 90 -7.54 -7.70 10.38
C ASN A 90 -6.17 -7.06 10.63
N ASN A 91 -5.12 -7.80 10.35
CA ASN A 91 -3.73 -7.37 10.44
C ASN A 91 -3.27 -6.92 9.06
N ARG A 92 -3.03 -5.62 8.88
CA ARG A 92 -2.78 -4.98 7.59
C ARG A 92 -1.58 -4.02 7.64
N TYR A 93 -1.12 -3.62 6.47
CA TYR A 93 -0.09 -2.59 6.29
C TYR A 93 1.22 -2.91 7.03
N PRO A 94 1.87 -4.06 6.77
CA PRO A 94 3.13 -4.37 7.40
C PRO A 94 4.21 -3.36 7.00
N CYS A 95 5.05 -2.99 7.96
CA CYS A 95 6.23 -2.17 7.78
C CYS A 95 7.36 -2.74 8.64
N TYR A 96 8.48 -3.09 8.03
CA TYR A 96 9.60 -3.71 8.72
C TYR A 96 10.80 -2.76 8.78
N ASN A 97 11.43 -2.70 9.94
CA ASN A 97 12.69 -1.99 10.14
C ASN A 97 13.80 -2.99 10.49
N LYS A 98 14.77 -3.17 9.59
CA LYS A 98 15.86 -4.14 9.73
C LYS A 98 16.84 -3.78 10.84
N ASN A 99 17.03 -2.48 11.14
CA ASN A 99 17.98 -2.03 12.16
C ASN A 99 17.53 -2.40 13.58
N THR A 100 16.21 -2.48 13.78
CA THR A 100 15.60 -2.84 15.08
C THR A 100 14.97 -4.22 15.10
N ASP A 101 14.95 -4.93 13.97
CA ASP A 101 14.26 -6.21 13.77
C ASP A 101 12.76 -6.14 14.13
N LYS A 102 12.14 -4.97 13.92
CA LYS A 102 10.72 -4.74 14.26
C LYS A 102 9.83 -4.74 13.03
N LEU A 103 8.74 -5.45 13.12
CA LEU A 103 7.61 -5.42 12.21
C LEU A 103 6.47 -4.63 12.87
N ALA A 104 6.03 -3.53 12.25
CA ALA A 104 4.82 -2.79 12.62
C ALA A 104 3.68 -3.15 11.67
N PHE A 105 2.46 -3.09 12.17
CA PHE A 105 1.24 -3.29 11.38
C PHE A 105 0.02 -2.69 12.09
N SER A 106 -1.05 -2.43 11.35
CA SER A 106 -2.34 -2.12 11.97
C SER A 106 -3.09 -3.40 12.30
N CYS A 107 -3.76 -3.42 13.45
CA CYS A 107 -4.58 -4.54 13.90
C CYS A 107 -5.97 -4.05 14.29
N GLN A 108 -6.98 -4.51 13.57
CA GLN A 108 -8.38 -4.38 13.95
C GLN A 108 -8.84 -5.70 14.55
N GLN A 109 -9.22 -5.71 15.82
CA GLN A 109 -9.72 -6.90 16.48
C GLN A 109 -11.09 -7.32 15.93
N ASP A 110 -11.40 -8.63 16.01
CA ASP A 110 -12.69 -9.16 15.53
C ASP A 110 -13.85 -8.46 16.25
N GLY A 111 -14.76 -7.91 15.47
CA GLY A 111 -15.91 -7.15 15.98
C GLY A 111 -15.61 -5.69 16.38
N ALA A 112 -14.36 -5.27 16.41
CA ALA A 112 -14.00 -3.88 16.67
C ALA A 112 -14.26 -2.98 15.46
N TYR A 113 -14.56 -1.73 15.72
CA TYR A 113 -14.68 -0.69 14.69
C TYR A 113 -13.43 0.17 14.59
N THR A 114 -12.50 0.03 15.52
CA THR A 114 -11.22 0.73 15.60
C THR A 114 -10.06 -0.20 15.26
N SER A 115 -8.95 0.36 14.90
CA SER A 115 -7.67 -0.37 14.78
C SER A 115 -6.56 0.42 15.44
N ASP A 116 -5.59 -0.30 15.93
CA ASP A 116 -4.39 0.25 16.55
C ASP A 116 -3.12 -0.25 15.84
N ILE A 117 -2.03 0.47 16.07
CA ILE A 117 -0.72 0.07 15.60
C ILE A 117 -0.08 -0.85 16.63
N TYR A 118 0.41 -1.98 16.13
CA TYR A 118 1.17 -2.96 16.90
C TYR A 118 2.57 -3.13 16.32
N THR A 119 3.49 -3.55 17.17
CA THR A 119 4.83 -3.99 16.76
C THR A 119 5.14 -5.37 17.34
N MET A 120 6.03 -6.11 16.65
CA MET A 120 6.63 -7.36 17.12
C MET A 120 8.05 -7.46 16.59
N PHE A 121 8.89 -8.26 17.22
CA PHE A 121 10.17 -8.66 16.64
C PHE A 121 9.97 -9.74 15.58
N ASP A 122 10.67 -9.64 14.46
CA ASP A 122 10.54 -10.64 13.40
C ASP A 122 11.23 -11.97 13.79
N ASN A 123 12.40 -11.91 14.36
CA ASN A 123 13.23 -13.08 14.66
C ASN A 123 13.29 -13.45 16.15
N LYS A 124 12.83 -12.59 17.08
CA LYS A 124 12.98 -12.76 18.53
C LYS A 124 11.71 -13.23 19.27
N GLY A 125 10.76 -13.81 18.55
CA GLY A 125 9.51 -14.28 19.13
C GLY A 125 8.30 -13.41 18.79
N LYS A 126 7.11 -13.94 19.11
CA LYS A 126 5.82 -13.35 18.69
C LYS A 126 5.20 -12.41 19.73
N ALA A 127 5.97 -11.87 20.66
CA ALA A 127 5.45 -10.93 21.63
C ALA A 127 4.97 -9.65 20.93
N LEU A 128 3.66 -9.40 20.99
CA LEU A 128 3.04 -8.18 20.46
C LEU A 128 3.20 -7.05 21.47
N SER A 129 3.52 -5.88 20.96
CA SER A 129 3.53 -4.62 21.71
C SER A 129 2.54 -3.66 21.06
N GLN A 130 1.51 -3.27 21.79
CA GLN A 130 0.58 -2.25 21.34
C GLN A 130 1.27 -0.88 21.38
N VAL A 131 1.30 -0.21 20.24
CA VAL A 131 1.95 1.10 20.08
C VAL A 131 0.97 2.23 20.32
N THR A 132 -0.25 2.09 19.81
CA THR A 132 -1.31 3.09 19.96
C THR A 132 -2.54 2.45 20.58
N GLU A 133 -3.40 3.26 21.18
CA GLU A 133 -4.67 2.83 21.75
C GLU A 133 -5.73 3.87 21.43
N SER A 134 -6.66 3.54 20.54
CA SER A 134 -7.73 4.43 20.11
C SER A 134 -9.10 3.79 20.33
N SER A 135 -9.98 4.52 21.00
CA SER A 135 -11.37 4.11 21.21
C SER A 135 -12.35 4.59 20.14
N ASP A 136 -11.92 5.52 19.27
CA ASP A 136 -12.79 6.29 18.37
C ASP A 136 -12.27 6.41 16.93
N ALA A 137 -11.12 5.84 16.61
CA ALA A 137 -10.52 5.99 15.31
C ALA A 137 -9.92 4.70 14.77
N TYR A 138 -9.71 4.69 13.46
CA TYR A 138 -8.96 3.68 12.73
C TYR A 138 -7.54 4.18 12.50
N GLU A 139 -6.56 3.56 13.15
CA GLU A 139 -5.15 3.87 13.01
C GLU A 139 -4.49 2.85 12.07
N SER A 140 -3.80 3.34 11.04
CA SER A 140 -3.27 2.48 9.98
C SER A 140 -2.00 3.01 9.33
N SER A 141 -1.53 2.29 8.31
CA SER A 141 -0.41 2.68 7.44
C SER A 141 0.86 3.08 8.21
N PRO A 142 1.33 2.27 9.17
CA PRO A 142 2.55 2.59 9.92
C PRO A 142 3.76 2.65 9.00
N SER A 143 4.65 3.61 9.26
CA SER A 143 5.96 3.69 8.60
C SER A 143 7.03 4.05 9.62
N PHE A 144 8.11 3.27 9.68
CA PHE A 144 9.27 3.57 10.50
C PHE A 144 10.18 4.60 9.83
N ASN A 145 10.85 5.43 10.64
CA ASN A 145 12.06 6.10 10.20
C ASN A 145 13.21 5.09 10.06
N LYS A 146 14.33 5.53 9.51
CA LYS A 146 15.51 4.68 9.25
C LYS A 146 16.04 4.04 10.53
N GLU A 147 16.07 4.77 11.63
CA GLU A 147 16.58 4.34 12.94
C GLU A 147 15.61 3.37 13.65
N GLY A 148 14.33 3.35 13.27
CA GLY A 148 13.30 2.50 13.88
C GLY A 148 12.84 2.94 15.27
N ASP A 149 13.07 4.20 15.63
CA ASP A 149 12.64 4.79 16.89
C ASP A 149 11.44 5.74 16.76
N LEU A 150 11.13 6.16 15.52
CA LEU A 150 9.92 6.90 15.20
C LEU A 150 9.02 6.06 14.33
N ILE A 151 7.72 6.20 14.53
CA ILE A 151 6.69 5.63 13.68
C ILE A 151 5.68 6.72 13.32
N VAL A 152 5.42 6.90 12.03
CA VAL A 152 4.35 7.74 11.53
C VAL A 152 3.18 6.86 11.10
N TYR A 153 1.96 7.31 11.34
CA TYR A 153 0.74 6.57 11.01
C TYR A 153 -0.42 7.55 10.75
N ASP A 154 -1.46 7.06 10.11
CA ASP A 154 -2.70 7.83 9.99
C ASP A 154 -3.71 7.43 11.06
N LYS A 155 -4.48 8.42 11.51
CA LYS A 155 -5.61 8.29 12.42
C LYS A 155 -6.85 8.85 11.74
N ILE A 156 -7.81 7.98 11.45
CA ILE A 156 -9.04 8.32 10.73
C ILE A 156 -10.21 8.21 11.69
N ALA A 157 -10.75 9.36 12.09
CA ALA A 157 -11.99 9.42 12.84
C ALA A 157 -13.20 9.30 11.91
N TYR A 158 -14.18 8.51 12.31
CA TYR A 158 -15.38 8.31 11.51
C TYR A 158 -16.63 8.13 12.39
N THR A 159 -17.78 8.52 11.83
CA THR A 159 -19.09 8.28 12.44
C THR A 159 -19.88 7.26 11.62
N TYR A 160 -20.48 6.30 12.29
CA TYR A 160 -21.34 5.30 11.67
C TYR A 160 -22.78 5.80 11.57
N TYR A 161 -23.32 5.79 10.35
CA TYR A 161 -24.75 5.97 10.12
C TYR A 161 -25.39 4.66 9.65
N ARG A 162 -26.53 4.31 10.19
CA ARG A 162 -27.23 3.02 9.97
C ARG A 162 -27.86 2.83 8.57
N LYS A 163 -27.66 3.73 7.61
CA LYS A 163 -28.16 3.58 6.25
C LYS A 163 -27.02 3.40 5.26
N ALA A 164 -27.04 2.24 4.61
CA ALA A 164 -26.07 1.85 3.59
C ALA A 164 -26.07 2.81 2.41
N ASN A 165 -24.90 3.32 2.02
CA ASN A 165 -24.61 3.82 0.69
C ASN A 165 -23.10 3.65 0.38
N TRP A 166 -22.79 3.57 -0.89
CA TRP A 166 -21.58 3.25 -1.62
C TRP A 166 -20.18 3.56 -1.00
N ALA A 167 -20.06 4.37 0.04
CA ALA A 167 -18.79 4.64 0.75
C ALA A 167 -18.18 3.40 1.43
N THR A 168 -18.97 2.36 1.61
CA THR A 168 -18.54 1.04 2.11
C THR A 168 -17.46 0.39 1.25
N PHE A 169 -17.33 0.80 0.00
CA PHE A 169 -16.46 0.16 -0.98
C PHE A 169 -14.98 0.54 -0.83
N LEU A 170 -14.68 1.75 -0.36
CA LEU A 170 -13.30 2.22 -0.25
C LEU A 170 -12.55 1.66 0.96
N PHE A 171 -13.26 1.23 2.00
CA PHE A 171 -12.66 0.81 3.28
C PHE A 171 -12.99 -0.63 3.69
N GLY A 172 -13.77 -1.38 2.90
CA GLY A 172 -14.05 -2.79 3.14
C GLY A 172 -15.03 -3.08 4.28
N PHE A 173 -15.81 -2.09 4.73
CA PHE A 173 -16.79 -2.25 5.80
C PHE A 173 -18.19 -2.53 5.24
N GLY A 174 -18.80 -3.65 5.62
CA GLY A 174 -20.13 -4.05 5.18
C GLY A 174 -21.26 -3.24 5.82
N GLY A 175 -22.15 -2.66 5.00
CA GLY A 175 -23.52 -2.38 5.34
C GLY A 175 -23.87 -1.08 6.09
N ASN A 176 -22.91 -0.26 6.52
CA ASN A 176 -23.17 1.02 7.18
C ASN A 176 -22.51 2.17 6.42
N THR A 177 -23.14 3.34 6.37
CA THR A 177 -22.50 4.54 5.83
C THR A 177 -21.47 5.02 6.83
N VAL A 178 -20.21 5.05 6.42
CA VAL A 178 -19.10 5.64 7.18
C VAL A 178 -18.87 7.04 6.65
N VAL A 179 -18.95 8.04 7.50
CA VAL A 179 -18.52 9.40 7.20
C VAL A 179 -17.16 9.58 7.84
N VAL A 180 -16.14 9.81 7.02
CA VAL A 180 -14.82 10.21 7.50
C VAL A 180 -14.93 11.67 7.96
N GLU A 181 -14.82 11.88 9.25
CA GLU A 181 -14.91 13.22 9.85
C GLU A 181 -13.57 13.92 9.80
N ASN A 182 -12.49 13.18 10.06
CA ASN A 182 -11.15 13.70 10.06
C ASN A 182 -10.15 12.61 9.67
N SER A 183 -9.05 13.01 9.06
CA SER A 183 -7.93 12.14 8.75
C SER A 183 -6.65 12.90 9.09
N GLU A 184 -5.89 12.41 10.04
CA GLU A 184 -4.73 13.06 10.64
C GLU A 184 -3.50 12.17 10.52
N ILE A 185 -2.34 12.80 10.40
CA ILE A 185 -1.03 12.13 10.44
C ILE A 185 -0.40 12.41 11.81
N TRP A 186 -0.10 11.32 12.50
CA TRP A 186 0.53 11.35 13.80
C TRP A 186 1.91 10.68 13.74
N MET A 187 2.82 11.17 14.56
CA MET A 187 4.13 10.56 14.78
C MET A 187 4.29 10.19 16.24
N LYS A 188 4.80 8.99 16.51
CA LYS A 188 5.11 8.51 17.86
C LYS A 188 6.59 8.17 17.97
N ASN A 189 7.21 8.68 19.03
CA ASN A 189 8.54 8.29 19.45
C ASN A 189 8.44 7.03 20.33
N LEU A 190 9.00 5.93 19.86
CA LEU A 190 8.89 4.63 20.52
C LEU A 190 9.78 4.51 21.76
N LYS A 191 10.75 5.43 21.96
CA LYS A 191 11.63 5.47 23.14
C LYS A 191 11.02 6.30 24.25
N THR A 192 10.45 7.46 23.93
CA THR A 192 9.89 8.39 24.92
C THR A 192 8.39 8.18 25.13
N GLY A 193 7.69 7.57 24.18
CA GLY A 193 6.24 7.44 24.16
C GLY A 193 5.51 8.70 23.68
N GLU A 194 6.22 9.79 23.40
CA GLU A 194 5.66 11.06 22.95
C GLU A 194 4.97 10.91 21.59
N THR A 195 3.82 11.56 21.44
CA THR A 195 3.03 11.53 20.20
C THR A 195 2.77 12.96 19.74
N THR A 196 3.02 13.22 18.46
CA THR A 196 2.91 14.55 17.83
C THR A 196 1.98 14.50 16.63
N LEU A 197 1.01 15.42 16.57
CA LEU A 197 0.18 15.65 15.38
C LEU A 197 0.99 16.45 14.35
N LEU A 198 1.12 15.91 13.12
CA LEU A 198 1.87 16.55 12.03
C LEU A 198 0.96 17.30 11.05
N GLY A 199 -0.29 16.93 10.95
CA GLY A 199 -1.26 17.59 10.06
C GLY A 199 -2.35 16.65 9.56
N ASN A 200 -3.18 17.17 8.66
CA ASN A 200 -4.28 16.40 8.06
C ASN A 200 -3.79 15.62 6.85
N GLY A 201 -4.21 14.38 6.74
CA GLY A 201 -3.88 13.48 5.65
C GLY A 201 -3.90 12.02 6.06
N TYR A 202 -3.50 11.13 5.16
CA TYR A 202 -3.44 9.69 5.43
C TYR A 202 -2.38 9.00 4.56
N SER A 203 -2.15 7.69 4.84
CA SER A 203 -1.15 6.86 4.15
C SER A 203 0.26 7.47 4.14
N PRO A 204 0.80 7.88 5.33
CA PRO A 204 2.11 8.50 5.40
C PRO A 204 3.23 7.48 5.19
N CYS A 205 4.37 7.95 4.67
CA CYS A 205 5.61 7.17 4.65
C CYS A 205 6.84 8.06 4.77
N PHE A 206 7.80 7.64 5.59
CA PHE A 206 9.10 8.31 5.73
C PHE A 206 9.91 8.22 4.45
N SER A 207 10.64 9.30 4.15
CA SER A 207 11.71 9.26 3.14
C SER A 207 12.86 8.36 3.62
N PRO A 208 13.70 7.83 2.70
CA PRO A 208 14.82 6.95 3.05
C PRO A 208 15.85 7.59 3.99
N ASP A 209 15.98 8.92 3.95
CA ASP A 209 16.86 9.68 4.82
C ASP A 209 16.20 10.09 6.16
N GLY A 210 14.90 9.78 6.34
CA GLY A 210 14.12 10.07 7.54
C GLY A 210 13.78 11.54 7.76
N LYS A 211 14.04 12.45 6.79
CA LYS A 211 13.85 13.90 6.96
C LYS A 211 12.51 14.43 6.47
N SER A 212 11.81 13.64 5.65
CA SER A 212 10.55 14.01 5.03
C SER A 212 9.52 12.89 5.15
N ILE A 213 8.25 13.27 4.99
CA ILE A 213 7.11 12.35 4.99
C ILE A 213 6.28 12.64 3.74
N ALA A 214 6.08 11.62 2.90
CA ALA A 214 5.10 11.69 1.82
C ALA A 214 3.76 11.17 2.34
N TYR A 215 2.65 11.77 1.90
CA TYR A 215 1.32 11.43 2.38
C TYR A 215 0.24 11.86 1.39
N VAL A 216 -1.00 11.48 1.65
CA VAL A 216 -2.17 11.80 0.84
C VAL A 216 -3.03 12.85 1.52
N LYS A 217 -3.54 13.83 0.74
CA LYS A 217 -4.59 14.74 1.16
C LYS A 217 -5.81 14.66 0.25
N TYR A 218 -6.99 14.77 0.86
CA TYR A 218 -8.21 15.04 0.11
C TYR A 218 -8.23 16.47 -0.43
N SER A 219 -8.85 16.67 -1.60
CA SER A 219 -9.27 17.99 -2.05
C SER A 219 -10.30 18.56 -1.07
N SER A 220 -10.46 19.88 -1.06
CA SER A 220 -11.42 20.57 -0.17
C SER A 220 -12.88 20.13 -0.35
N ASP A 221 -13.22 19.61 -1.54
CA ASP A 221 -14.55 19.05 -1.87
C ASP A 221 -14.63 17.53 -1.68
N ALA A 222 -13.56 16.90 -1.15
CA ALA A 222 -13.41 15.46 -0.95
C ALA A 222 -13.64 14.59 -2.19
N LYS A 223 -13.52 15.16 -3.40
CA LYS A 223 -13.79 14.43 -4.67
C LYS A 223 -12.54 13.90 -5.35
N SER A 224 -11.37 14.21 -4.84
CA SER A 224 -10.08 13.78 -5.36
C SER A 224 -9.04 13.77 -4.26
N THR A 225 -7.88 13.19 -4.55
CA THR A 225 -6.74 13.16 -3.64
C THR A 225 -5.46 13.54 -4.35
N SER A 226 -4.50 14.03 -3.60
CA SER A 226 -3.17 14.38 -4.10
C SER A 226 -2.08 13.93 -3.14
N ILE A 227 -0.90 13.69 -3.69
CA ILE A 227 0.30 13.38 -2.91
C ILE A 227 0.93 14.69 -2.47
N TRP A 228 1.33 14.73 -1.22
CA TRP A 228 2.03 15.83 -0.56
C TRP A 228 3.30 15.32 0.09
N VAL A 229 4.23 16.23 0.31
CA VAL A 229 5.45 16.01 1.10
C VAL A 229 5.54 17.08 2.16
N MET A 230 5.97 16.72 3.36
CA MET A 230 6.28 17.63 4.46
C MET A 230 7.60 17.26 5.11
N LYS A 231 8.18 18.17 5.89
CA LYS A 231 9.28 17.84 6.80
C LYS A 231 8.80 16.95 7.95
N ILE A 232 9.75 16.31 8.63
CA ILE A 232 9.47 15.41 9.77
C ILE A 232 8.73 16.10 10.92
N ASP A 233 8.88 17.41 11.09
CA ASP A 233 8.21 18.22 12.10
C ASP A 233 6.80 18.71 11.66
N GLY A 234 6.31 18.28 10.49
CA GLY A 234 5.04 18.68 9.91
C GLY A 234 5.07 19.99 9.15
N SER A 235 6.19 20.69 9.10
CA SER A 235 6.37 21.94 8.36
C SER A 235 6.61 21.74 6.87
N GLU A 236 6.66 22.83 6.11
CA GLU A 236 6.97 22.86 4.66
C GLU A 236 6.14 21.87 3.83
N GLN A 237 4.83 21.92 3.98
CA GLN A 237 3.91 21.06 3.24
C GLN A 237 3.80 21.49 1.78
N VAL A 238 4.24 20.62 0.86
CA VAL A 238 4.26 20.88 -0.58
C VAL A 238 3.41 19.85 -1.31
N GLN A 239 2.53 20.32 -2.20
CA GLN A 239 1.75 19.46 -3.08
C GLN A 239 2.59 18.97 -4.26
N ILE A 240 2.64 17.65 -4.49
CA ILE A 240 3.44 17.02 -5.55
C ILE A 240 2.58 16.69 -6.76
N THR A 241 1.35 16.20 -6.55
CA THR A 241 0.46 15.84 -7.66
C THR A 241 -0.79 16.73 -7.71
N ASP A 242 -1.32 16.95 -8.93
CA ASP A 242 -2.53 17.74 -9.12
C ASP A 242 -3.79 16.96 -8.74
N ALA A 243 -4.53 17.45 -7.74
CA ALA A 243 -5.80 16.87 -7.29
C ALA A 243 -6.90 16.84 -8.36
N LYS A 244 -6.79 17.64 -9.44
CA LYS A 244 -7.80 17.68 -10.51
C LYS A 244 -7.79 16.42 -11.39
N LYS A 245 -6.74 15.61 -11.32
CA LYS A 245 -6.54 14.45 -12.21
C LYS A 245 -7.11 13.13 -11.68
N GLY A 246 -7.79 13.12 -10.54
CA GLY A 246 -8.40 11.93 -9.94
C GLY A 246 -7.86 11.60 -8.55
N PHE A 247 -7.72 10.31 -8.25
CA PHE A 247 -7.25 9.86 -6.94
C PHE A 247 -5.79 9.41 -7.06
N ALA A 248 -4.91 10.04 -6.28
CA ALA A 248 -3.52 9.63 -6.09
C ALA A 248 -3.38 9.09 -4.67
N LEU A 249 -2.93 7.84 -4.51
CA LEU A 249 -2.97 7.08 -3.26
C LEU A 249 -1.68 6.28 -3.05
N ASN A 250 -1.43 5.89 -1.80
CA ASN A 250 -0.35 4.98 -1.41
C ASN A 250 1.03 5.39 -1.93
N PRO A 251 1.51 6.61 -1.63
CA PRO A 251 2.83 7.04 -2.04
C PRO A 251 3.92 6.20 -1.39
N ARG A 252 5.00 5.94 -2.14
CA ARG A 252 6.24 5.37 -1.62
C ARG A 252 7.42 6.06 -2.28
N TRP A 253 8.47 6.24 -1.52
CA TRP A 253 9.70 6.85 -2.01
C TRP A 253 10.51 5.89 -2.87
N SER A 254 11.19 6.44 -3.88
CA SER A 254 12.32 5.73 -4.48
C SER A 254 13.44 5.59 -3.46
N PRO A 255 14.30 4.56 -3.56
CA PRO A 255 15.38 4.33 -2.61
C PRO A 255 16.38 5.49 -2.47
N ASP A 256 16.55 6.28 -3.54
CA ASP A 256 17.41 7.47 -3.56
C ASP A 256 16.71 8.74 -3.00
N GLY A 257 15.41 8.64 -2.65
CA GLY A 257 14.62 9.74 -2.13
C GLY A 257 14.27 10.84 -3.12
N LYS A 258 14.53 10.67 -4.42
CA LYS A 258 14.31 11.72 -5.43
C LYS A 258 12.95 11.64 -6.10
N ARG A 259 12.29 10.48 -6.07
CA ARG A 259 11.02 10.22 -6.73
C ARG A 259 10.01 9.59 -5.78
N LEU A 260 8.75 9.71 -6.15
CA LEU A 260 7.63 9.03 -5.51
C LEU A 260 6.93 8.13 -6.52
N ILE A 261 6.67 6.88 -6.13
CA ILE A 261 5.74 6.01 -6.82
C ILE A 261 4.40 6.01 -6.09
N PHE A 262 3.31 5.99 -6.83
CA PHE A 262 1.96 5.98 -6.25
C PHE A 262 0.97 5.32 -7.22
N GLN A 263 -0.18 4.92 -6.73
CA GLN A 263 -1.29 4.52 -7.58
C GLN A 263 -2.18 5.72 -7.90
N SER A 264 -2.72 5.74 -9.11
CA SER A 264 -3.72 6.75 -9.49
C SER A 264 -4.85 6.12 -10.28
N SER A 265 -6.07 6.56 -9.99
CA SER A 265 -7.27 6.19 -10.74
C SER A 265 -7.98 7.43 -11.22
N LYS A 266 -8.58 7.37 -12.43
CA LYS A 266 -9.48 8.41 -12.93
C LYS A 266 -10.79 8.32 -12.16
N LYS A 267 -11.48 9.47 -11.99
CA LYS A 267 -12.68 9.64 -11.18
C LYS A 267 -13.81 8.63 -11.46
N ASP A 268 -13.87 8.09 -12.68
CA ASP A 268 -14.94 7.19 -13.13
C ASP A 268 -14.45 5.76 -13.45
N LYS A 269 -13.19 5.43 -13.10
CA LYS A 269 -12.61 4.12 -13.35
C LYS A 269 -12.39 3.36 -12.05
N LYS A 270 -12.73 2.07 -12.05
CA LYS A 270 -12.43 1.13 -10.96
C LYS A 270 -10.98 0.66 -10.97
N ASP A 271 -10.28 0.89 -12.07
CA ASP A 271 -8.92 0.51 -12.35
C ASP A 271 -7.98 1.60 -11.83
N ALA A 272 -6.91 1.21 -11.18
CA ALA A 272 -5.80 2.08 -10.82
C ALA A 272 -4.56 1.65 -11.59
N ASP A 273 -3.73 2.61 -11.93
CA ASP A 273 -2.42 2.40 -12.54
C ASP A 273 -1.31 2.98 -11.66
N LEU A 274 -0.09 2.51 -11.87
CA LEU A 274 1.08 3.02 -11.18
C LEU A 274 1.68 4.21 -11.93
N TYR A 275 2.11 5.20 -11.15
CA TYR A 275 2.76 6.41 -11.64
C TYR A 275 4.00 6.71 -10.81
N VAL A 276 4.99 7.36 -11.46
CA VAL A 276 6.18 7.92 -10.82
C VAL A 276 6.22 9.41 -11.09
N VAL A 277 6.67 10.16 -10.11
CA VAL A 277 6.86 11.62 -10.20
C VAL A 277 8.11 12.01 -9.41
N ASP A 278 8.83 13.03 -9.85
CA ASP A 278 9.91 13.63 -9.07
C ASP A 278 9.35 14.37 -7.85
N THR A 279 10.14 14.51 -6.79
CA THR A 279 9.71 15.17 -5.54
C THR A 279 9.45 16.67 -5.68
N ASP A 280 9.81 17.27 -6.81
CA ASP A 280 9.44 18.63 -7.18
C ASP A 280 8.14 18.71 -8.00
N GLY A 281 7.49 17.58 -8.26
CA GLY A 281 6.25 17.48 -9.05
C GLY A 281 6.46 17.35 -10.56
N ASN A 282 7.70 17.36 -11.05
CA ASN A 282 8.03 17.21 -12.46
C ASN A 282 8.11 15.73 -12.90
N ASN A 283 8.24 15.49 -14.19
CA ASN A 283 8.48 14.18 -14.80
C ASN A 283 7.46 13.09 -14.44
N LEU A 284 6.18 13.47 -14.31
CA LEU A 284 5.10 12.52 -14.06
C LEU A 284 5.00 11.49 -15.19
N THR A 285 5.23 10.22 -14.87
CA THR A 285 5.24 9.10 -15.82
C THR A 285 4.28 8.00 -15.37
N GLN A 286 3.43 7.52 -16.28
CA GLN A 286 2.59 6.35 -16.05
C GLN A 286 3.40 5.08 -16.35
N LEU A 287 3.42 4.14 -15.40
CA LEU A 287 4.20 2.89 -15.50
C LEU A 287 3.38 1.71 -15.97
N THR A 288 2.10 1.64 -15.60
CA THR A 288 1.20 0.55 -16.02
C THR A 288 0.02 1.12 -16.79
N ILE A 289 -0.41 0.40 -17.82
CA ILE A 289 -1.57 0.76 -18.67
C ILE A 289 -2.32 -0.53 -19.00
N ASN A 290 -3.36 -0.83 -18.25
CA ASN A 290 -4.20 -2.01 -18.50
C ASN A 290 -5.57 -1.81 -17.84
N ASN A 291 -6.45 -2.82 -17.94
CA ASN A 291 -7.77 -2.77 -17.32
C ASN A 291 -7.81 -3.49 -15.95
N SER A 292 -6.65 -3.86 -15.40
CA SER A 292 -6.54 -4.41 -14.05
C SER A 292 -6.39 -3.28 -13.04
N TYR A 293 -6.65 -3.59 -11.78
CA TYR A 293 -6.19 -2.76 -10.69
C TYR A 293 -4.69 -2.99 -10.48
N ASP A 294 -3.89 -1.93 -10.53
CA ASP A 294 -2.49 -1.90 -10.16
C ASP A 294 -2.30 -0.87 -9.05
N GLY A 295 -1.94 -1.32 -7.85
CA GLY A 295 -1.89 -0.42 -6.69
C GLY A 295 -0.96 -0.87 -5.59
N GLN A 296 -0.96 -0.12 -4.49
CA GLN A 296 -0.14 -0.38 -3.29
C GLN A 296 1.34 -0.64 -3.65
N PRO A 297 2.01 0.25 -4.37
CA PRO A 297 3.38 0.02 -4.81
C PRO A 297 4.37 0.03 -3.64
N TYR A 298 5.49 -0.68 -3.81
CA TYR A 298 6.67 -0.62 -2.97
C TYR A 298 7.93 -0.69 -3.83
N TRP A 299 8.91 0.20 -3.60
CA TRP A 299 10.12 0.32 -4.42
C TRP A 299 11.35 -0.11 -3.63
N THR A 300 12.11 -1.06 -4.15
CA THR A 300 13.29 -1.64 -3.53
C THR A 300 14.61 -1.09 -4.09
N THR A 301 15.69 -1.20 -3.33
CA THR A 301 17.02 -0.64 -3.70
C THR A 301 17.66 -1.32 -4.91
N ASP A 302 17.27 -2.56 -5.22
CA ASP A 302 17.68 -3.28 -6.42
C ASP A 302 16.89 -2.89 -7.68
N GLY A 303 16.02 -1.85 -7.57
CA GLY A 303 15.25 -1.27 -8.67
C GLY A 303 13.96 -2.00 -9.00
N TYR A 304 13.51 -2.97 -8.19
CA TYR A 304 12.20 -3.57 -8.40
C TYR A 304 11.07 -2.77 -7.76
N ILE A 305 9.96 -2.69 -8.49
CA ILE A 305 8.68 -2.19 -7.99
C ILE A 305 7.77 -3.40 -7.76
N TYR A 306 7.38 -3.60 -6.50
CA TYR A 306 6.35 -4.55 -6.09
C TYR A 306 5.02 -3.84 -6.04
N PHE A 307 3.95 -4.52 -6.43
CA PHE A 307 2.61 -3.93 -6.43
C PHE A 307 1.54 -5.01 -6.39
N VAL A 308 0.35 -4.60 -6.05
CA VAL A 308 -0.84 -5.45 -6.01
C VAL A 308 -1.58 -5.33 -7.32
N SER A 309 -1.96 -6.47 -7.91
CA SER A 309 -2.75 -6.50 -9.14
C SER A 309 -3.67 -7.71 -9.21
N ASP A 310 -4.82 -7.56 -9.83
CA ASP A 310 -5.72 -8.67 -10.20
C ASP A 310 -5.50 -9.15 -11.65
N ARG A 311 -4.40 -8.69 -12.31
CA ARG A 311 -4.03 -9.13 -13.67
C ARG A 311 -3.86 -10.65 -13.73
N GLY A 312 -4.36 -11.26 -14.78
CA GLY A 312 -4.29 -12.72 -14.96
C GLY A 312 -5.19 -13.54 -14.03
N ASN A 313 -5.87 -12.91 -13.08
CA ASN A 313 -6.75 -13.54 -12.11
C ASN A 313 -8.22 -13.15 -12.32
N GLU A 314 -9.12 -13.71 -11.52
CA GLU A 314 -10.49 -13.20 -11.43
C GLU A 314 -10.47 -11.81 -10.79
N ALA A 315 -11.37 -10.92 -11.24
CA ALA A 315 -11.48 -9.57 -10.70
C ALA A 315 -11.64 -9.60 -9.17
N GLY A 316 -10.75 -8.91 -8.46
CA GLY A 316 -10.70 -8.86 -7.00
C GLY A 316 -9.91 -9.99 -6.33
N ASN A 317 -9.33 -10.94 -7.09
CA ASN A 317 -8.31 -11.83 -6.57
C ASN A 317 -6.93 -11.20 -6.77
N TYR A 318 -6.58 -10.30 -5.88
CA TYR A 318 -5.35 -9.52 -5.92
C TYR A 318 -4.15 -10.39 -5.53
N GLN A 319 -3.07 -10.29 -6.33
CA GLN A 319 -1.78 -10.93 -6.06
C GLN A 319 -0.67 -9.89 -6.12
N ILE A 320 0.49 -10.23 -5.54
CA ILE A 320 1.66 -9.37 -5.60
C ILE A 320 2.43 -9.70 -6.86
N TRP A 321 2.74 -8.65 -7.61
CA TRP A 321 3.55 -8.66 -8.82
C TRP A 321 4.75 -7.74 -8.64
N ARG A 322 5.76 -7.91 -9.47
CA ARG A 322 6.90 -7.00 -9.54
C ARG A 322 7.41 -6.84 -10.96
N PHE A 323 8.04 -5.74 -11.21
CA PHE A 323 8.87 -5.50 -12.40
C PHE A 323 10.07 -4.65 -12.03
N LYS A 324 11.13 -4.70 -12.85
CA LYS A 324 12.29 -3.84 -12.68
C LYS A 324 12.03 -2.50 -13.35
N TYR A 325 12.36 -1.41 -12.64
CA TYR A 325 12.29 -0.05 -13.16
C TYR A 325 13.67 0.59 -13.05
N GLU A 326 14.22 1.00 -14.20
CA GLU A 326 15.55 1.60 -14.34
C GLU A 326 15.52 3.12 -14.28
#